data_d9bb109e6ddb53b7dd4bfdd3fe03f1ff
#
_entry.id   d9bb109e6ddb53b7dd4bfdd3fe03f1ff
#
_cell.length_a   1.000
_cell.length_b   1.000
_cell.length_c   1.000
_cell.angle_alpha   90.00
_cell.angle_beta   90.00
_cell.angle_gamma   90.00
#
_symmetry.space_group_name_H-M   'P 1'
#
loop_
_entity.id
_entity.type
_entity.pdbx_description
1 polymer ?
#
loop_
_entity_poly.entity_id
_entity_poly.type
_entity_poly.pdbx_seq_one_letter_code
_entity_poly.pdbx_strand_id
1 'polypeptide(L)' 'MELYFYEDCEYCQAVFETITKLIITDKFTFKDIRVNPDYAKELRDLTGNLTVPCLVNEQGPMKEAEDILKYLVSHFD' A
#
# COMPACT_ATOMS: atom_id res chain seq x y z
N MET A 1 -6.49 -2.35 -6.97
CA MET A 1 -5.67 -1.33 -6.29
C MET A 1 -4.24 -1.82 -6.16
N GLU A 2 -3.32 -0.91 -5.95
CA GLU A 2 -1.89 -1.24 -5.81
C GLU A 2 -1.41 -0.86 -4.44
N LEU A 3 -0.55 -1.68 -3.85
CA LEU A 3 0.06 -1.39 -2.56
C LEU A 3 1.58 -1.50 -2.69
N TYR A 4 2.26 -0.37 -2.54
CA TYR A 4 3.71 -0.31 -2.52
C TYR A 4 4.18 -0.50 -1.08
N PHE A 5 5.15 -1.40 -0.89
CA PHE A 5 5.60 -1.79 0.44
C PHE A 5 7.03 -2.36 0.42
N TYR A 6 7.56 -2.68 1.58
CA TYR A 6 8.66 -3.62 1.75
C TYR A 6 8.46 -4.40 3.05
N GLU A 7 9.10 -5.57 3.15
CA GLU A 7 8.82 -6.52 4.23
C GLU A 7 9.13 -6.01 5.64
N ASP A 8 10.20 -5.26 5.82
CA ASP A 8 10.64 -4.80 7.14
C ASP A 8 9.88 -3.59 7.67
N CYS A 9 8.86 -3.15 6.99
CA CYS A 9 8.09 -1.97 7.36
C CYS A 9 6.97 -2.33 8.34
N GLU A 10 7.05 -1.82 9.56
CA GLU A 10 6.01 -2.06 10.58
C GLU A 10 4.64 -1.56 10.16
N TYR A 11 4.59 -0.38 9.55
CA TYR A 11 3.33 0.20 9.08
C TYR A 11 2.75 -0.62 7.93
N CYS A 12 3.60 -1.17 7.08
CA CYS A 12 3.15 -2.07 6.01
C CYS A 12 2.54 -3.33 6.60
N GLN A 13 3.11 -3.87 7.68
CA GLN A 13 2.57 -5.06 8.33
C GLN A 13 1.16 -4.81 8.88
N ALA A 14 0.92 -3.63 9.46
CA ALA A 14 -0.42 -3.27 9.95
C ALA A 14 -1.43 -3.23 8.80
N VAL A 15 -1.04 -2.71 7.65
CA VAL A 15 -1.90 -2.69 6.46
C VAL A 15 -2.18 -4.11 5.98
N PHE A 16 -1.17 -4.97 5.92
CA PHE A 16 -1.34 -6.37 5.53
C PHE A 16 -2.29 -7.11 6.45
N GLU A 17 -2.17 -6.92 7.75
CA GLU A 17 -3.07 -7.54 8.72
C GLU A 17 -4.52 -7.15 8.47
N THR A 18 -4.76 -5.88 8.20
CA THR A 18 -6.10 -5.39 7.91
C THR A 18 -6.64 -5.97 6.61
N ILE A 19 -5.83 -5.99 5.56
CA ILE A 19 -6.22 -6.58 4.27
C ILE A 19 -6.59 -8.06 4.44
N THR A 20 -5.80 -8.78 5.23
CA THR A 20 -6.04 -10.21 5.51
C THR A 20 -7.33 -10.41 6.29
N LYS A 21 -7.57 -9.60 7.31
CA LYS A 21 -8.80 -9.70 8.12
C LYS A 21 -10.05 -9.40 7.32
N LEU A 22 -9.96 -8.46 6.39
CA LEU A 22 -11.09 -8.09 5.53
C LEU A 22 -11.26 -9.05 4.34
N ILE A 23 -10.33 -9.97 4.14
CA ILE A 23 -10.35 -10.97 3.05
C ILE A 23 -10.44 -10.28 1.69
N ILE A 24 -9.58 -9.29 1.47
CA ILE A 24 -9.57 -8.51 0.23
C ILE A 24 -8.22 -8.54 -0.49
N THR A 25 -7.39 -9.54 -0.20
CA THR A 25 -6.07 -9.70 -0.83
C THR A 25 -6.13 -9.72 -2.35
N ASP A 26 -7.19 -10.30 -2.90
CA ASP A 26 -7.39 -10.40 -4.35
C ASP A 26 -7.68 -9.06 -5.04
N LYS A 27 -7.96 -8.03 -4.26
CA LYS A 27 -8.24 -6.69 -4.80
C LYS A 27 -6.98 -5.85 -5.00
N PHE A 28 -5.82 -6.39 -4.61
CA PHE A 28 -4.56 -5.65 -4.63
C PHE A 28 -3.52 -6.29 -5.53
N THR A 29 -2.73 -5.45 -6.17
CA THR A 29 -1.43 -5.84 -6.74
C THR A 29 -0.38 -5.37 -5.74
N PHE A 30 0.36 -6.31 -5.17
CA PHE A 30 1.38 -6.02 -4.16
C PHE A 30 2.71 -5.73 -4.85
N LYS A 31 3.29 -4.57 -4.56
CA LYS A 31 4.52 -4.10 -5.21
C LYS A 31 5.61 -3.85 -4.18
N ASP A 32 6.50 -4.83 -4.02
CA ASP A 32 7.63 -4.73 -3.10
C ASP A 32 8.74 -3.92 -3.76
N ILE A 33 8.99 -2.73 -3.24
CA ILE A 33 9.95 -1.79 -3.83
C ILE A 33 11.41 -2.19 -3.64
N ARG A 34 11.69 -3.15 -2.75
CA ARG A 34 13.04 -3.68 -2.55
C ARG A 34 13.33 -4.87 -3.44
N VAL A 35 12.32 -5.63 -3.77
CA VAL A 35 12.46 -6.81 -4.63
C VAL A 35 12.57 -6.39 -6.10
N ASN A 36 11.79 -5.40 -6.49
CA ASN A 36 11.78 -4.94 -7.88
C ASN A 36 12.04 -3.43 -7.95
N PRO A 37 13.22 -3.02 -8.46
CA PRO A 37 13.56 -1.60 -8.56
C PRO A 37 12.60 -0.77 -9.41
N ASP A 38 11.91 -1.40 -10.36
CA ASP A 38 10.92 -0.72 -11.18
C ASP A 38 9.75 -0.21 -10.35
N TYR A 39 9.38 -0.95 -9.30
CA TYR A 39 8.34 -0.52 -8.38
C TYR A 39 8.76 0.69 -7.56
N ALA A 40 10.02 0.74 -7.16
CA ALA A 40 10.57 1.92 -6.47
C ALA A 40 10.51 3.15 -7.37
N LYS A 41 10.84 2.98 -8.64
CA LYS A 41 10.76 4.07 -9.63
C LYS A 41 9.33 4.54 -9.83
N GLU A 42 8.39 3.60 -9.96
CA GLU A 42 6.97 3.94 -10.07
C GLU A 42 6.48 4.76 -8.89
N LEU A 43 6.84 4.34 -7.68
CA LEU A 43 6.45 5.03 -6.47
C LEU A 43 7.01 6.44 -6.41
N ARG A 44 8.29 6.59 -6.75
CA ARG A 44 8.93 7.91 -6.81
C ARG A 44 8.27 8.82 -7.83
N ASP A 45 7.93 8.29 -8.99
CA ASP A 45 7.27 9.05 -10.04
C ASP A 45 5.87 9.50 -9.61
N LEU A 46 5.17 8.67 -8.83
CA LEU A 46 3.82 8.98 -8.36
C LEU A 46 3.81 9.99 -7.21
N THR A 47 4.75 9.88 -6.28
CA THR A 47 4.67 10.62 -5.01
C THR A 47 5.84 11.57 -4.77
N GLY A 48 6.91 11.43 -5.51
CA GLY A 48 8.13 12.22 -5.32
C GLY A 48 9.09 11.64 -4.30
N ASN A 49 8.74 10.53 -3.63
CA ASN A 49 9.61 9.87 -2.66
C ASN A 49 9.32 8.36 -2.57
N LEU A 50 10.02 7.67 -1.67
CA LEU A 50 9.89 6.22 -1.51
C LEU A 50 9.23 5.84 -0.18
N THR A 51 8.34 6.68 0.32
CA THR A 51 7.61 6.42 1.57
C THR A 51 6.60 5.29 1.37
N VAL A 52 6.65 4.29 2.24
CA VAL A 52 5.72 3.17 2.25
C VAL A 52 5.09 3.06 3.65
N PRO A 53 3.90 2.46 3.78
CA PRO A 53 3.05 1.93 2.71
C PRO A 53 2.45 3.04 1.86
N CYS A 54 2.18 2.73 0.59
CA CYS A 54 1.46 3.64 -0.29
C CYS A 54 0.39 2.85 -1.03
N LEU A 55 -0.86 3.21 -0.81
CA LEU A 55 -2.00 2.58 -1.48
C LEU A 55 -2.43 3.49 -2.63
N VAL A 56 -2.54 2.91 -3.82
CA VAL A 56 -3.00 3.65 -5.01
C VAL A 56 -4.36 3.11 -5.44
N ASN A 57 -5.34 3.98 -5.43
CA ASN A 57 -6.68 3.68 -5.91
C ASN A 57 -7.05 4.67 -7.03
N GLU A 58 -8.32 4.71 -7.41
CA GLU A 58 -8.81 5.58 -8.48
C GLU A 58 -8.60 7.07 -8.19
N GLN A 59 -8.49 7.42 -6.93
CA GLN A 59 -8.31 8.81 -6.49
C GLN A 59 -6.84 9.22 -6.38
N GLY A 60 -5.93 8.28 -6.57
CA GLY A 60 -4.50 8.52 -6.55
C GLY A 60 -3.80 7.89 -5.34
N PRO A 61 -2.55 8.30 -5.06
CA PRO A 61 -1.77 7.70 -3.97
C PRO A 61 -2.19 8.19 -2.59
N MET A 62 -2.21 7.27 -1.64
CA MET A 62 -2.47 7.53 -0.24
C MET A 62 -1.26 7.04 0.56
N LYS A 63 -0.55 7.94 1.23
CA LYS A 63 0.77 7.66 1.79
C LYS A 63 0.80 7.39 3.29
N GLU A 64 -0.19 7.88 4.04
CA GLU A 64 -0.20 7.71 5.49
C GLU A 64 -0.88 6.39 5.87
N ALA A 65 -0.16 5.57 6.65
CA ALA A 65 -0.69 4.27 7.08
C ALA A 65 -2.04 4.41 7.78
N GLU A 66 -2.18 5.41 8.63
CA GLU A 66 -3.43 5.67 9.34
C GLU A 66 -4.59 5.93 8.39
N ASP A 67 -4.36 6.73 7.36
CA ASP A 67 -5.38 7.02 6.36
C ASP A 67 -5.73 5.78 5.53
N ILE A 68 -4.72 4.98 5.20
CA ILE A 68 -4.91 3.72 4.49
C ILE A 68 -5.81 2.78 5.30
N LEU A 69 -5.52 2.64 6.59
CA LEU A 69 -6.30 1.76 7.47
C LEU A 69 -7.74 2.22 7.58
N LYS A 70 -7.96 3.52 7.74
CA LYS A 70 -9.32 4.09 7.77
C LYS A 70 -10.07 3.84 6.47
N TYR A 71 -9.40 4.03 5.36
CA TYR A 71 -10.00 3.80 4.04
C TYR A 71 -10.43 2.34 3.88
N LEU A 72 -9.56 1.40 4.24
CA LEU A 72 -9.85 -0.03 4.10
C LEU A 72 -11.05 -0.44 4.95
N VAL A 73 -11.08 0.00 6.20
CA VAL A 73 -12.19 -0.33 7.11
C VAL A 73 -13.50 0.28 6.62
N SER A 74 -13.45 1.53 6.14
CA SER A 74 -14.66 2.23 5.66
C SER A 74 -15.22 1.62 4.39
N HIS A 75 -14.36 1.11 3.50
CA HIS A 75 -14.78 0.63 2.19
C HIS A 75 -15.12 -0.86 2.14
N PHE A 76 -14.47 -1.66 2.96
CA PHE A 76 -14.53 -3.12 2.84
C PHE A 76 -15.05 -3.82 4.09
N ASP A 77 -15.38 -3.08 5.10
CA ASP A 77 -15.95 -3.65 6.32
C ASP A 77 -17.45 -3.93 6.17
#